data_3e2d8850f8cc37413008fd6ce2b9274b
#
_entry.id   3e2d8850f8cc37413008fd6ce2b9274b
#
_cell.length_a   1.000
_cell.length_b   1.000
_cell.length_c   1.000
_cell.angle_alpha   90.00
_cell.angle_beta   90.00
_cell.angle_gamma   90.00
#
_symmetry.space_group_name_H-M   'P 1'
#
loop_
_entity.id
_entity.type
_entity.pdbx_description
1 polymer ?
#
loop_
_entity_poly.entity_id
_entity_poly.type
_entity_poly.pdbx_seq_one_letter_code
_entity_poly.pdbx_strand_id
1 'polypeptide(L)'
;MFKSKALPQPELFVPSAQLVQPATSSFYTKLNQTLASFQFSEQARQICAPAYSESSRGRPGVDPAVYFKMLMIGFFENIASERGIAERCSDSISIRFFLGYDLTQATPDHSTLSVIRGRLGEDTYQQVFLLILSALQQHGLVKGQQVGIDTSVIEANASLKTLVNRDTQEAYWEYVRRLAAENGVNPKDAEAVRQFDRKRPKKMSNDDWENPHDPDAKIGPTKAGAIDMIYKPEHTVDLDTGTILQAEVRLGHEPDQKDLAAHVLQAQVNINLVQERPADSLTIQSVAADKGYHAPAELSQLQQERIRTVISDPVKNRDLTKLDPAEVKAVRAAGRSAGSKSGKALLKQRGRHLERSFAHVLDAGGSRRTTLRGMENLNKRFKVSAAIYNLSQLMRAIWGVGTPKQWAAGVKPLVWILFRPFMAGWFTFVIGTERGIAGFSGQWEKARTQLACWVIYTVAVFSRPRVLDFRKSIISTGC
;
A
#
# COMPACT_ATOMS: atom_id res chain seq x y z
N MET A 1 20.24 -45.36 5.04
CA MET A 1 20.50 -45.72 3.63
C MET A 1 19.71 -44.75 2.78
N PHE A 2 20.37 -43.79 2.11
CA PHE A 2 19.69 -42.84 1.22
C PHE A 2 19.45 -43.49 -0.12
N LYS A 3 18.20 -43.57 -0.59
CA LYS A 3 17.90 -43.96 -1.97
C LYS A 3 18.30 -42.83 -2.90
N SER A 4 19.25 -43.05 -3.79
CA SER A 4 19.54 -42.11 -4.87
C SER A 4 18.29 -41.98 -5.75
N LYS A 5 17.88 -40.76 -6.04
CA LYS A 5 16.76 -40.51 -6.93
C LYS A 5 17.21 -40.85 -8.34
N ALA A 6 16.57 -41.84 -8.97
CA ALA A 6 16.83 -42.13 -10.37
C ALA A 6 16.54 -40.86 -11.20
N LEU A 7 17.41 -40.55 -12.16
CA LEU A 7 17.14 -39.45 -13.10
C LEU A 7 15.86 -39.82 -13.85
N PRO A 8 14.84 -38.95 -13.81
CA PRO A 8 13.61 -39.18 -14.54
C PRO A 8 13.94 -39.25 -16.05
N GLN A 9 13.36 -40.18 -16.74
CA GLN A 9 13.40 -40.19 -18.19
C GLN A 9 12.74 -38.91 -18.71
N PRO A 10 13.37 -38.12 -19.58
CA PRO A 10 12.77 -36.89 -20.07
C PRO A 10 11.49 -37.21 -20.85
N GLU A 11 10.36 -36.72 -20.38
CA GLU A 11 9.12 -36.78 -21.14
C GLU A 11 9.20 -35.79 -22.29
N LEU A 12 8.84 -36.25 -23.51
CA LEU A 12 8.87 -35.42 -24.72
C LEU A 12 7.81 -34.30 -24.67
N PHE A 13 6.69 -34.51 -23.97
CA PHE A 13 5.58 -33.57 -23.85
C PHE A 13 4.98 -33.65 -22.44
N VAL A 14 5.07 -32.54 -21.68
CA VAL A 14 4.39 -32.40 -20.39
C VAL A 14 3.34 -31.31 -20.54
N PRO A 15 2.03 -31.63 -20.47
CA PRO A 15 1.00 -30.61 -20.43
C PRO A 15 1.21 -29.65 -19.24
N SER A 16 1.07 -28.36 -19.47
CA SER A 16 1.29 -27.34 -18.41
C SER A 16 0.40 -27.56 -17.17
N ALA A 17 -0.78 -28.17 -17.36
CA ALA A 17 -1.69 -28.54 -16.27
C ALA A 17 -1.13 -29.64 -15.32
N GLN A 18 -0.18 -30.42 -15.77
CA GLN A 18 0.48 -31.49 -14.98
C GLN A 18 1.70 -31.02 -14.20
N LEU A 19 2.15 -29.79 -14.42
CA LEU A 19 3.26 -29.24 -13.66
C LEU A 19 2.87 -29.03 -12.20
N VAL A 20 3.72 -29.50 -11.30
CA VAL A 20 3.53 -29.32 -9.85
C VAL A 20 3.59 -27.84 -9.52
N GLN A 21 2.50 -27.31 -8.99
CA GLN A 21 2.39 -25.93 -8.57
C GLN A 21 2.81 -25.79 -7.09
N PRO A 22 3.66 -24.81 -6.73
CA PRO A 22 3.97 -24.53 -5.33
C PRO A 22 2.73 -24.01 -4.58
N ALA A 23 2.71 -24.15 -3.24
CA ALA A 23 1.59 -23.68 -2.42
C ALA A 23 1.23 -22.20 -2.62
N THR A 24 2.22 -21.36 -2.95
CA THR A 24 2.01 -19.93 -3.28
C THR A 24 1.24 -19.71 -4.58
N SER A 25 1.20 -20.70 -5.49
CA SER A 25 0.43 -20.62 -6.75
C SER A 25 -1.07 -20.49 -6.47
N SER A 26 -1.54 -21.07 -5.38
CA SER A 26 -2.94 -20.98 -4.98
C SER A 26 -3.36 -19.55 -4.59
N PHE A 27 -2.43 -18.71 -4.10
CA PHE A 27 -2.68 -17.28 -3.88
C PHE A 27 -2.98 -16.56 -5.20
N TYR A 28 -2.13 -16.73 -6.21
CA TYR A 28 -2.31 -16.09 -7.51
C TYR A 28 -3.55 -16.61 -8.26
N THR A 29 -3.92 -17.87 -8.06
CA THR A 29 -5.20 -18.41 -8.55
C THR A 29 -6.39 -17.69 -7.91
N LYS A 30 -6.36 -17.50 -6.58
CA LYS A 30 -7.41 -16.75 -5.86
C LYS A 30 -7.42 -15.28 -6.22
N LEU A 31 -6.26 -14.67 -6.43
CA LEU A 31 -6.15 -13.32 -6.92
C LEU A 31 -6.79 -13.18 -8.31
N ASN A 32 -6.51 -14.09 -9.25
CA ASN A 32 -7.18 -14.09 -10.55
C ASN A 32 -8.71 -14.24 -10.45
N GLN A 33 -9.20 -15.11 -9.56
CA GLN A 33 -10.63 -15.25 -9.30
C GLN A 33 -11.25 -13.95 -8.77
N THR A 34 -10.56 -13.27 -7.85
CA THR A 34 -11.00 -11.96 -7.33
C THR A 34 -10.98 -10.90 -8.43
N LEU A 35 -9.93 -10.82 -9.24
CA LEU A 35 -9.85 -9.88 -10.37
C LEU A 35 -10.94 -10.15 -11.43
N ALA A 36 -11.25 -11.42 -11.66
CA ALA A 36 -12.32 -11.81 -12.60
C ALA A 36 -13.72 -11.45 -12.08
N SER A 37 -13.95 -11.45 -10.75
CA SER A 37 -15.28 -11.16 -10.18
C SER A 37 -15.77 -9.74 -10.47
N PHE A 38 -14.85 -8.78 -10.69
CA PHE A 38 -15.17 -7.42 -11.11
C PHE A 38 -14.59 -7.06 -12.49
N GLN A 39 -14.35 -8.06 -13.34
CA GLN A 39 -13.93 -7.90 -14.75
C GLN A 39 -12.68 -7.01 -14.92
N PHE A 40 -11.73 -7.07 -13.98
CA PHE A 40 -10.55 -6.19 -13.95
C PHE A 40 -9.84 -6.09 -15.29
N SER A 41 -9.60 -7.22 -15.97
CA SER A 41 -8.84 -7.23 -17.23
C SER A 41 -9.55 -6.47 -18.34
N GLU A 42 -10.86 -6.60 -18.45
CA GLU A 42 -11.66 -5.90 -19.44
C GLU A 42 -11.72 -4.40 -19.14
N GLN A 43 -12.04 -4.05 -17.91
CA GLN A 43 -12.10 -2.65 -17.49
C GLN A 43 -10.73 -1.95 -17.59
N ALA A 44 -9.63 -2.63 -17.24
CA ALA A 44 -8.28 -2.08 -17.41
C ALA A 44 -7.94 -1.80 -18.89
N ARG A 45 -8.38 -2.67 -19.83
CA ARG A 45 -8.24 -2.40 -21.27
C ARG A 45 -9.03 -1.18 -21.70
N GLN A 46 -10.29 -1.05 -21.26
CA GLN A 46 -11.14 0.11 -21.57
C GLN A 46 -10.54 1.40 -21.04
N ILE A 47 -10.10 1.42 -19.77
CA ILE A 47 -9.45 2.57 -19.14
C ILE A 47 -8.20 2.99 -19.91
N CYS A 48 -7.40 2.04 -20.39
CA CYS A 48 -6.15 2.32 -21.08
C CYS A 48 -6.31 2.56 -22.59
N ALA A 49 -7.46 2.22 -23.18
CA ALA A 49 -7.69 2.31 -24.64
C ALA A 49 -7.29 3.67 -25.24
N PRO A 50 -7.60 4.83 -24.62
CA PRO A 50 -7.23 6.13 -25.18
C PRO A 50 -5.72 6.33 -25.39
N ALA A 51 -4.88 5.61 -24.61
CA ALA A 51 -3.42 5.70 -24.70
C ALA A 51 -2.82 4.72 -25.73
N TYR A 52 -3.64 3.88 -26.39
CA TYR A 52 -3.20 2.92 -27.39
C TYR A 52 -3.75 3.29 -28.77
N SER A 53 -2.91 3.16 -29.80
CA SER A 53 -3.30 3.43 -31.17
C SER A 53 -4.26 2.34 -31.67
N GLU A 54 -5.30 2.73 -32.38
CA GLU A 54 -6.21 1.83 -33.11
C GLU A 54 -5.57 1.24 -34.39
N SER A 55 -4.40 1.75 -34.79
CA SER A 55 -3.69 1.28 -35.97
C SER A 55 -3.22 -0.16 -35.82
N SER A 56 -3.58 -1.01 -36.76
CA SER A 56 -3.07 -2.39 -36.87
C SER A 56 -1.62 -2.50 -37.34
N ARG A 57 -0.96 -1.37 -37.66
CA ARG A 57 0.42 -1.35 -38.13
C ARG A 57 1.39 -1.38 -36.94
N GLY A 58 2.37 -2.27 -36.99
CA GLY A 58 3.43 -2.41 -36.00
C GLY A 58 3.29 -3.64 -35.11
N ARG A 59 4.24 -3.81 -34.16
CA ARG A 59 4.20 -4.90 -33.17
C ARG A 59 3.05 -4.66 -32.19
N PRO A 60 2.19 -5.66 -31.93
CA PRO A 60 1.13 -5.56 -30.92
C PRO A 60 1.69 -5.12 -29.56
N GLY A 61 1.03 -4.13 -28.94
CA GLY A 61 1.36 -3.71 -27.60
C GLY A 61 1.04 -4.79 -26.56
N VAL A 62 1.71 -4.74 -25.41
CA VAL A 62 1.36 -5.60 -24.27
C VAL A 62 0.00 -5.19 -23.73
N ASP A 63 -0.82 -6.17 -23.38
CA ASP A 63 -2.14 -5.98 -22.75
C ASP A 63 -2.00 -5.15 -21.45
N PRO A 64 -2.71 -4.03 -21.28
CA PRO A 64 -2.70 -3.24 -20.06
C PRO A 64 -3.02 -4.04 -18.81
N ALA A 65 -3.89 -5.02 -18.89
CA ALA A 65 -4.21 -5.88 -17.76
C ALA A 65 -2.98 -6.70 -17.29
N VAL A 66 -2.16 -7.17 -18.25
CA VAL A 66 -0.90 -7.85 -17.93
C VAL A 66 0.07 -6.89 -17.25
N TYR A 67 0.20 -5.66 -17.74
CA TYR A 67 1.04 -4.64 -17.11
C TYR A 67 0.69 -4.42 -15.63
N PHE A 68 -0.58 -4.17 -15.33
CA PHE A 68 -1.00 -3.98 -13.93
C PHE A 68 -0.85 -5.25 -13.09
N LYS A 69 -1.08 -6.43 -13.64
CA LYS A 69 -0.81 -7.70 -12.96
C LYS A 69 0.68 -7.88 -12.64
N MET A 70 1.59 -7.46 -13.51
CA MET A 70 3.03 -7.46 -13.22
C MET A 70 3.38 -6.51 -12.07
N LEU A 71 2.75 -5.32 -11.99
CA LEU A 71 2.92 -4.42 -10.85
C LEU A 71 2.36 -5.03 -9.55
N MET A 72 1.26 -5.79 -9.60
CA MET A 72 0.75 -6.54 -8.45
C MET A 72 1.77 -7.57 -7.96
N ILE A 73 2.45 -8.27 -8.85
CA ILE A 73 3.52 -9.22 -8.47
C ILE A 73 4.65 -8.48 -7.77
N GLY A 74 5.09 -7.34 -8.32
CA GLY A 74 6.13 -6.50 -7.71
C GLY A 74 5.77 -6.12 -6.27
N PHE A 75 4.55 -5.67 -6.03
CA PHE A 75 4.05 -5.33 -4.70
C PHE A 75 4.00 -6.55 -3.75
N PHE A 76 3.36 -7.63 -4.16
CA PHE A 76 3.14 -8.79 -3.31
C PHE A 76 4.44 -9.57 -2.99
N GLU A 77 5.42 -9.53 -3.87
CA GLU A 77 6.72 -10.18 -3.66
C GLU A 77 7.84 -9.22 -3.21
N ASN A 78 7.49 -7.95 -2.94
CA ASN A 78 8.42 -6.92 -2.48
C ASN A 78 9.57 -6.66 -3.47
N ILE A 79 9.25 -6.56 -4.75
CA ILE A 79 10.20 -6.29 -5.83
C ILE A 79 10.05 -4.84 -6.27
N ALA A 80 11.03 -4.00 -5.95
CA ALA A 80 10.98 -2.56 -6.21
C ALA A 80 11.25 -2.20 -7.69
N SER A 81 12.14 -2.93 -8.37
CA SER A 81 12.59 -2.60 -9.72
C SER A 81 11.77 -3.30 -10.81
N GLU A 82 11.52 -2.60 -11.92
CA GLU A 82 10.84 -3.18 -13.09
C GLU A 82 11.63 -4.35 -13.70
N ARG A 83 12.97 -4.31 -13.63
CA ARG A 83 13.83 -5.41 -14.07
C ARG A 83 13.57 -6.66 -13.21
N GLY A 84 13.60 -6.53 -11.89
CA GLY A 84 13.32 -7.67 -11.01
C GLY A 84 11.89 -8.20 -11.16
N ILE A 85 10.89 -7.32 -11.43
CA ILE A 85 9.52 -7.76 -11.74
C ILE A 85 9.52 -8.60 -13.03
N ALA A 86 10.14 -8.14 -14.10
CA ALA A 86 10.21 -8.85 -15.37
C ALA A 86 10.92 -10.20 -15.25
N GLU A 87 12.07 -10.24 -14.57
CA GLU A 87 12.82 -11.47 -14.26
C GLU A 87 11.96 -12.47 -13.49
N ARG A 88 11.28 -12.01 -12.42
CA ARG A 88 10.40 -12.85 -11.62
C ARG A 88 9.21 -13.40 -12.42
N CYS A 89 8.64 -12.61 -13.32
CA CYS A 89 7.57 -13.02 -14.21
C CYS A 89 8.00 -14.07 -15.23
N SER A 90 9.25 -14.03 -15.69
CA SER A 90 9.79 -14.98 -16.65
C SER A 90 10.18 -16.31 -16.02
N ASP A 91 10.67 -16.28 -14.78
CA ASP A 91 11.22 -17.45 -14.07
C ASP A 91 10.16 -18.34 -13.43
N SER A 92 9.00 -17.77 -13.01
CA SER A 92 8.00 -18.48 -12.24
C SER A 92 6.85 -19.03 -13.09
N ILE A 93 6.71 -20.34 -13.16
CA ILE A 93 5.59 -21.00 -13.83
C ILE A 93 4.23 -20.52 -13.30
N SER A 94 4.06 -20.44 -11.98
CA SER A 94 2.79 -20.01 -11.38
C SER A 94 2.44 -18.55 -11.69
N ILE A 95 3.44 -17.69 -11.81
CA ILE A 95 3.25 -16.29 -12.20
C ILE A 95 2.94 -16.19 -13.69
N ARG A 96 3.59 -16.97 -14.54
CA ARG A 96 3.25 -17.05 -15.97
C ARG A 96 1.78 -17.40 -16.18
N PHE A 97 1.27 -18.40 -15.47
CA PHE A 97 -0.17 -18.75 -15.50
C PHE A 97 -1.07 -17.63 -14.96
N PHE A 98 -0.65 -16.94 -13.91
CA PHE A 98 -1.38 -15.78 -13.40
C PHE A 98 -1.50 -14.67 -14.46
N LEU A 99 -0.46 -14.46 -15.25
CA LEU A 99 -0.42 -13.49 -16.34
C LEU A 99 -1.11 -13.97 -17.63
N GLY A 100 -1.36 -15.28 -17.77
CA GLY A 100 -1.95 -15.90 -18.95
C GLY A 100 -0.93 -16.26 -20.03
N TYR A 101 0.34 -16.49 -19.67
CA TYR A 101 1.41 -16.89 -20.58
C TYR A 101 1.71 -18.38 -20.50
N ASP A 102 1.83 -19.02 -21.67
CA ASP A 102 2.34 -20.37 -21.79
C ASP A 102 3.84 -20.44 -21.56
N LEU A 103 4.36 -21.66 -21.34
CA LEU A 103 5.79 -21.88 -21.09
C LEU A 103 6.69 -21.47 -22.26
N THR A 104 6.16 -21.52 -23.48
CA THR A 104 6.87 -21.17 -24.72
C THR A 104 6.81 -19.69 -25.10
N GLN A 105 5.90 -18.93 -24.49
CA GLN A 105 5.73 -17.51 -24.79
C GLN A 105 6.67 -16.64 -23.97
N ALA A 106 7.29 -15.63 -24.57
CA ALA A 106 8.07 -14.65 -23.84
C ALA A 106 7.18 -13.69 -23.04
N THR A 107 7.47 -13.52 -21.74
CA THR A 107 6.82 -12.50 -20.90
C THR A 107 7.37 -11.11 -21.21
N PRO A 108 6.63 -10.01 -20.91
CA PRO A 108 7.13 -8.65 -21.11
C PRO A 108 8.40 -8.39 -20.32
N ASP A 109 9.35 -7.70 -20.92
CA ASP A 109 10.59 -7.27 -20.28
C ASP A 109 10.42 -5.93 -19.52
N HIS A 110 11.47 -5.53 -18.80
CA HIS A 110 11.48 -4.30 -18.01
C HIS A 110 11.40 -3.02 -18.86
N SER A 111 11.95 -3.01 -20.07
CA SER A 111 11.88 -1.85 -20.97
C SER A 111 10.44 -1.63 -21.42
N THR A 112 9.71 -2.70 -21.68
CA THR A 112 8.28 -2.65 -21.99
C THR A 112 7.47 -2.03 -20.84
N LEU A 113 7.74 -2.42 -19.58
CA LEU A 113 7.09 -1.81 -18.42
C LEU A 113 7.33 -0.31 -18.34
N SER A 114 8.58 0.12 -18.57
CA SER A 114 8.96 1.52 -18.58
C SER A 114 8.26 2.31 -19.69
N VAL A 115 8.17 1.76 -20.89
CA VAL A 115 7.46 2.37 -22.04
C VAL A 115 5.97 2.52 -21.74
N ILE A 116 5.32 1.49 -21.17
CA ILE A 116 3.91 1.57 -20.82
C ILE A 116 3.67 2.62 -19.74
N ARG A 117 4.51 2.68 -18.70
CA ARG A 117 4.42 3.70 -17.66
C ARG A 117 4.50 5.11 -18.25
N GLY A 118 5.42 5.37 -19.19
CA GLY A 118 5.53 6.65 -19.87
C GLY A 118 4.34 6.99 -20.77
N ARG A 119 3.68 5.97 -21.34
CA ARG A 119 2.50 6.12 -22.20
C ARG A 119 1.24 6.46 -21.43
N LEU A 120 1.02 5.83 -20.28
CA LEU A 120 -0.18 5.99 -19.47
C LEU A 120 -0.05 7.25 -18.58
N GLY A 121 -1.01 8.18 -18.67
CA GLY A 121 -1.08 9.36 -17.82
C GLY A 121 -1.50 9.03 -16.38
N GLU A 122 -1.35 9.97 -15.45
CA GLU A 122 -1.76 9.80 -14.04
C GLU A 122 -3.25 9.49 -13.89
N ASP A 123 -4.11 10.06 -14.75
CA ASP A 123 -5.56 9.82 -14.74
C ASP A 123 -5.89 8.33 -14.96
N THR A 124 -5.12 7.65 -15.81
CA THR A 124 -5.28 6.20 -16.02
C THR A 124 -5.03 5.43 -14.72
N TYR A 125 -4.02 5.81 -13.96
CA TYR A 125 -3.72 5.18 -12.67
C TYR A 125 -4.77 5.52 -11.62
N GLN A 126 -5.32 6.74 -11.65
CA GLN A 126 -6.43 7.13 -10.80
C GLN A 126 -7.69 6.29 -11.12
N GLN A 127 -8.02 6.07 -12.39
CA GLN A 127 -9.14 5.23 -12.79
C GLN A 127 -8.97 3.78 -12.37
N VAL A 128 -7.76 3.21 -12.49
CA VAL A 128 -7.46 1.86 -11.99
C VAL A 128 -7.56 1.78 -10.46
N PHE A 129 -7.14 2.83 -9.73
CA PHE A 129 -7.34 2.92 -8.30
C PHE A 129 -8.84 2.91 -7.94
N LEU A 130 -9.65 3.73 -8.62
CA LEU A 130 -11.10 3.79 -8.43
C LEU A 130 -11.80 2.48 -8.79
N LEU A 131 -11.36 1.79 -9.83
CA LEU A 131 -11.86 0.46 -10.20
C LEU A 131 -11.72 -0.54 -9.05
N ILE A 132 -10.55 -0.58 -8.42
CA ILE A 132 -10.32 -1.47 -7.27
C ILE A 132 -11.11 -0.98 -6.04
N LEU A 133 -11.20 0.33 -5.83
CA LEU A 133 -11.98 0.92 -4.73
C LEU A 133 -13.48 0.61 -4.87
N SER A 134 -14.01 0.62 -6.11
CA SER A 134 -15.40 0.21 -6.42
C SER A 134 -15.64 -1.26 -6.05
N ALA A 135 -14.68 -2.16 -6.36
CA ALA A 135 -14.78 -3.55 -5.93
C ALA A 135 -14.83 -3.70 -4.40
N LEU A 136 -14.07 -2.88 -3.65
CA LEU A 136 -14.16 -2.85 -2.18
C LEU A 136 -15.52 -2.33 -1.71
N GLN A 137 -16.07 -1.30 -2.38
CA GLN A 137 -17.39 -0.76 -2.06
C GLN A 137 -18.48 -1.83 -2.20
N GLN A 138 -18.46 -2.64 -3.27
CA GLN A 138 -19.42 -3.75 -3.47
C GLN A 138 -19.38 -4.79 -2.33
N HIS A 139 -18.24 -4.88 -1.61
CA HIS A 139 -18.09 -5.77 -0.44
C HIS A 139 -18.24 -5.03 0.90
N GLY A 140 -18.74 -3.79 0.92
CA GLY A 140 -18.98 -3.00 2.13
C GLY A 140 -17.71 -2.55 2.86
N LEU A 141 -16.57 -2.52 2.16
CA LEU A 141 -15.26 -2.13 2.71
C LEU A 141 -14.96 -0.64 2.53
N VAL A 142 -15.88 0.17 2.02
CA VAL A 142 -15.78 1.62 1.93
C VAL A 142 -16.96 2.24 2.67
N LYS A 143 -16.74 2.72 3.90
CA LYS A 143 -17.74 3.45 4.69
C LYS A 143 -17.57 4.95 4.56
N GLY A 144 -16.33 5.44 4.69
CA GLY A 144 -15.95 6.80 4.43
C GLY A 144 -16.46 7.84 5.43
N GLN A 145 -17.07 7.45 6.55
CA GLN A 145 -17.61 8.40 7.52
C GLN A 145 -16.53 9.04 8.39
N GLN A 146 -15.56 8.24 8.80
CA GLN A 146 -14.45 8.66 9.64
C GLN A 146 -13.14 8.38 8.90
N VAL A 147 -12.40 9.42 8.59
CA VAL A 147 -11.15 9.29 7.84
C VAL A 147 -9.95 9.73 8.65
N GLY A 148 -8.82 9.12 8.37
CA GLY A 148 -7.52 9.52 8.88
C GLY A 148 -6.59 9.87 7.75
N ILE A 149 -5.77 10.90 7.91
CA ILE A 149 -4.76 11.31 6.94
C ILE A 149 -3.39 11.35 7.60
N ASP A 150 -2.37 10.97 6.84
CA ASP A 150 -0.97 11.05 7.26
C ASP A 150 -0.03 11.06 6.06
N THR A 151 1.18 11.59 6.29
CA THR A 151 2.31 11.52 5.37
C THR A 151 3.37 10.54 5.89
N SER A 152 4.21 10.08 4.99
CA SER A 152 5.42 9.34 5.30
C SER A 152 6.58 9.86 4.44
N VAL A 153 7.67 9.12 4.34
CA VAL A 153 8.83 9.50 3.54
C VAL A 153 9.18 8.37 2.58
N ILE A 154 9.46 8.72 1.32
CA ILE A 154 10.10 7.87 0.31
C ILE A 154 11.48 8.46 0.02
N GLU A 155 12.53 7.64 0.10
CA GLU A 155 13.87 8.01 -0.33
C GLU A 155 13.93 8.03 -1.86
N ALA A 156 14.39 9.15 -2.42
CA ALA A 156 14.46 9.35 -3.87
C ALA A 156 15.61 8.56 -4.50
N ASN A 157 15.52 8.35 -5.81
CA ASN A 157 16.62 7.81 -6.62
C ASN A 157 17.57 8.94 -7.06
N ALA A 158 18.04 9.71 -6.09
CA ALA A 158 18.89 10.87 -6.26
C ALA A 158 19.87 10.95 -5.09
N SER A 159 21.05 11.53 -5.30
CA SER A 159 22.09 11.64 -4.27
C SER A 159 22.36 13.09 -3.93
N LEU A 160 22.57 13.40 -2.64
CA LEU A 160 23.05 14.70 -2.19
C LEU A 160 24.41 15.08 -2.80
N LYS A 161 25.20 14.08 -3.22
CA LYS A 161 26.54 14.32 -3.83
C LYS A 161 26.47 14.90 -5.23
N THR A 162 25.33 14.77 -5.91
CA THR A 162 25.12 15.24 -7.28
C THR A 162 24.27 16.52 -7.34
N LEU A 163 24.11 17.19 -6.21
CA LEU A 163 23.42 18.48 -6.15
C LEU A 163 24.20 19.55 -6.91
N VAL A 164 23.48 20.38 -7.63
CA VAL A 164 23.98 21.57 -8.28
C VAL A 164 23.25 22.80 -7.74
N ASN A 165 23.94 23.93 -7.71
CA ASN A 165 23.31 25.20 -7.38
C ASN A 165 22.40 25.63 -8.54
N ARG A 166 21.19 26.11 -8.28
CA ARG A 166 20.22 26.47 -9.31
C ARG A 166 20.65 27.63 -10.18
N ASP A 167 21.34 28.61 -9.60
CA ASP A 167 21.72 29.84 -10.30
C ASP A 167 22.99 29.64 -11.08
N THR A 168 24.02 28.99 -10.49
CA THR A 168 25.35 28.87 -11.08
C THR A 168 25.59 27.53 -11.78
N GLN A 169 24.74 26.54 -11.58
CA GLN A 169 24.88 25.16 -12.05
C GLN A 169 26.17 24.47 -11.60
N GLU A 170 26.85 25.05 -10.62
CA GLU A 170 28.07 24.48 -10.01
C GLU A 170 27.72 23.30 -9.10
N ALA A 171 28.56 22.26 -9.11
CA ALA A 171 28.48 21.20 -8.14
C ALA A 171 28.78 21.73 -6.72
N TYR A 172 28.18 21.11 -5.70
CA TYR A 172 28.26 21.60 -4.30
C TYR A 172 29.69 21.98 -3.86
N TRP A 173 30.65 21.10 -4.08
CA TRP A 173 32.03 21.38 -3.67
C TRP A 173 32.77 22.38 -4.53
N GLU A 174 32.38 22.59 -5.77
CA GLU A 174 32.91 23.67 -6.63
C GLU A 174 32.42 25.01 -6.14
N TYR A 175 31.13 25.12 -5.89
CA TYR A 175 30.52 26.30 -5.29
C TYR A 175 31.15 26.66 -3.93
N VAL A 176 31.34 25.67 -3.03
CA VAL A 176 31.95 25.91 -1.71
C VAL A 176 33.41 26.35 -1.84
N ARG A 177 34.19 25.79 -2.78
CA ARG A 177 35.57 26.22 -3.04
C ARG A 177 35.64 27.66 -3.54
N ARG A 178 34.73 28.06 -4.42
CA ARG A 178 34.65 29.43 -4.91
C ARG A 178 34.34 30.39 -3.75
N LEU A 179 33.33 30.09 -2.94
CA LEU A 179 33.01 30.91 -1.77
C LEU A 179 34.16 30.96 -0.75
N ALA A 180 34.87 29.88 -0.54
CA ALA A 180 36.06 29.83 0.34
C ALA A 180 37.16 30.76 -0.18
N ALA A 181 37.43 30.73 -1.48
CA ALA A 181 38.41 31.63 -2.09
C ALA A 181 38.01 33.11 -1.94
N GLU A 182 36.75 33.46 -2.18
CA GLU A 182 36.21 34.80 -1.98
C GLU A 182 36.35 35.30 -0.53
N ASN A 183 36.37 34.38 0.46
CA ASN A 183 36.54 34.65 1.88
C ASN A 183 38.00 34.45 2.37
N GLY A 184 38.99 34.39 1.49
CA GLY A 184 40.41 34.30 1.83
C GLY A 184 40.89 32.93 2.30
N VAL A 185 40.07 31.87 2.12
CA VAL A 185 40.43 30.47 2.43
C VAL A 185 41.01 29.81 1.17
N ASN A 186 42.16 29.14 1.31
CA ASN A 186 42.81 28.47 0.17
C ASN A 186 41.90 27.37 -0.39
N PRO A 187 41.38 27.47 -1.64
CA PRO A 187 40.45 26.50 -2.24
C PRO A 187 41.09 25.14 -2.54
N LYS A 188 42.45 25.05 -2.52
CA LYS A 188 43.19 23.80 -2.74
C LYS A 188 43.36 23.00 -1.42
N ASP A 189 43.19 23.64 -0.26
CA ASP A 189 43.21 22.97 1.03
C ASP A 189 41.79 22.39 1.31
N ALA A 190 41.67 21.11 1.10
CA ALA A 190 40.39 20.41 1.29
C ALA A 190 39.88 20.47 2.74
N GLU A 191 40.79 20.49 3.73
CA GLU A 191 40.38 20.53 5.13
C GLU A 191 39.94 21.94 5.54
N ALA A 192 40.67 22.97 5.12
CA ALA A 192 40.27 24.35 5.33
C ALA A 192 38.90 24.68 4.65
N VAL A 193 38.65 24.17 3.43
CA VAL A 193 37.38 24.30 2.74
C VAL A 193 36.25 23.59 3.50
N ARG A 194 36.48 22.39 4.04
CA ARG A 194 35.49 21.67 4.85
C ARG A 194 35.17 22.39 6.16
N GLN A 195 36.21 22.97 6.80
CA GLN A 195 36.01 23.76 8.03
C GLN A 195 35.24 25.05 7.75
N PHE A 196 35.53 25.73 6.65
CA PHE A 196 34.79 26.89 6.18
C PHE A 196 33.31 26.52 5.95
N ASP A 197 33.04 25.45 5.21
CA ASP A 197 31.66 24.99 4.95
C ASP A 197 30.94 24.61 6.24
N ARG A 198 31.62 23.98 7.22
CA ARG A 198 31.03 23.61 8.51
C ARG A 198 30.54 24.82 9.31
N LYS A 199 31.23 25.96 9.21
CA LYS A 199 30.89 27.21 9.91
C LYS A 199 29.86 28.06 9.17
N ARG A 200 29.66 27.82 7.88
CA ARG A 200 28.77 28.61 7.03
C ARG A 200 27.30 28.42 7.43
N PRO A 201 26.48 29.49 7.52
CA PRO A 201 25.05 29.39 7.68
C PRO A 201 24.39 28.92 6.35
N LYS A 202 23.22 28.29 6.43
CA LYS A 202 22.41 27.85 5.25
C LYS A 202 23.19 27.03 4.24
N LYS A 203 23.54 25.80 4.60
CA LYS A 203 24.38 24.94 3.75
C LYS A 203 23.66 24.35 2.55
N MET A 204 22.44 23.87 2.74
CA MET A 204 21.62 23.20 1.74
C MET A 204 20.17 23.64 1.89
N SER A 205 19.73 24.57 1.06
CA SER A 205 18.34 24.98 0.91
C SER A 205 17.74 24.36 -0.33
N ASN A 206 16.48 23.96 -0.29
CA ASN A 206 15.76 23.55 -1.50
C ASN A 206 15.52 24.70 -2.48
N ASP A 207 15.71 25.95 -2.04
CA ASP A 207 15.62 27.13 -2.89
C ASP A 207 16.87 27.29 -3.76
N ASP A 208 18.04 26.99 -3.17
CA ASP A 208 19.33 27.17 -3.81
C ASP A 208 19.85 25.94 -4.56
N TRP A 209 19.40 24.74 -4.18
CA TRP A 209 19.96 23.48 -4.63
C TRP A 209 18.92 22.56 -5.25
N GLU A 210 19.33 21.88 -6.32
CA GLU A 210 18.51 20.84 -6.95
C GLU A 210 19.37 19.65 -7.39
N ASN A 211 18.72 18.51 -7.60
CA ASN A 211 19.38 17.35 -8.20
C ASN A 211 19.07 17.32 -9.70
N PRO A 212 20.08 17.40 -10.59
CA PRO A 212 19.85 17.46 -12.04
C PRO A 212 19.25 16.17 -12.62
N HIS A 213 19.37 15.04 -11.89
CA HIS A 213 18.82 13.76 -12.33
C HIS A 213 17.37 13.55 -11.84
N ASP A 214 16.94 14.28 -10.82
CA ASP A 214 15.59 14.22 -10.25
C ASP A 214 15.26 15.58 -9.58
N PRO A 215 14.88 16.59 -10.37
CA PRO A 215 14.65 17.96 -9.89
C PRO A 215 13.47 18.08 -8.92
N ASP A 216 12.53 17.10 -8.97
CA ASP A 216 11.36 17.07 -8.09
C ASP A 216 11.71 16.56 -6.70
N ALA A 217 12.76 15.73 -6.57
CA ALA A 217 13.24 15.27 -5.27
C ALA A 217 13.74 16.47 -4.43
N LYS A 218 13.43 16.50 -3.15
CA LYS A 218 13.80 17.61 -2.25
C LYS A 218 14.61 17.11 -1.07
N ILE A 219 15.50 17.99 -0.59
CA ILE A 219 16.30 17.73 0.61
C ILE A 219 15.38 17.73 1.82
N GLY A 220 15.43 16.67 2.61
CA GLY A 220 14.64 16.55 3.82
C GLY A 220 15.05 15.37 4.71
N PRO A 221 14.48 15.25 5.91
CA PRO A 221 14.80 14.18 6.83
C PRO A 221 14.16 12.86 6.37
N THR A 222 14.94 11.80 6.32
CA THR A 222 14.45 10.44 6.16
C THR A 222 13.74 9.95 7.42
N LYS A 223 13.04 8.82 7.33
CA LYS A 223 12.40 8.19 8.51
C LYS A 223 13.42 7.87 9.63
N ALA A 224 14.67 7.62 9.28
CA ALA A 224 15.75 7.38 10.24
C ALA A 224 16.38 8.66 10.82
N GLY A 225 15.93 9.85 10.37
CA GLY A 225 16.45 11.14 10.81
C GLY A 225 17.68 11.65 10.05
N ALA A 226 18.25 10.87 9.13
CA ALA A 226 19.29 11.35 8.23
C ALA A 226 18.70 12.30 7.18
N ILE A 227 19.52 13.24 6.70
CA ILE A 227 19.13 14.12 5.60
C ILE A 227 19.44 13.43 4.28
N ASP A 228 18.49 13.36 3.39
CA ASP A 228 18.63 12.82 2.03
C ASP A 228 17.64 13.48 1.06
N MET A 229 17.68 13.07 -0.20
CA MET A 229 16.68 13.46 -1.20
C MET A 229 15.42 12.63 -0.99
N ILE A 230 14.28 13.29 -0.80
CA ILE A 230 13.03 12.62 -0.42
C ILE A 230 11.80 13.13 -1.16
N TYR A 231 10.75 12.31 -1.09
CA TYR A 231 9.37 12.63 -1.40
C TYR A 231 8.46 12.33 -0.21
N LYS A 232 7.30 12.96 -0.15
CA LYS A 232 6.28 12.71 0.89
C LYS A 232 5.06 12.02 0.29
N PRO A 233 4.91 10.71 0.41
CA PRO A 233 3.66 10.03 0.13
C PRO A 233 2.64 10.34 1.22
N GLU A 234 1.44 10.68 0.80
CA GLU A 234 0.29 10.94 1.66
C GLU A 234 -0.87 10.04 1.27
N HIS A 235 -1.63 9.58 2.22
CA HIS A 235 -2.89 8.93 1.93
C HIS A 235 -3.95 9.14 3.01
N THR A 236 -5.21 9.16 2.57
CA THR A 236 -6.39 9.20 3.42
C THR A 236 -7.00 7.81 3.53
N VAL A 237 -7.25 7.37 4.75
CA VAL A 237 -7.72 6.02 5.07
C VAL A 237 -9.07 6.07 5.77
N ASP A 238 -9.99 5.22 5.38
CA ASP A 238 -11.21 4.93 6.12
C ASP A 238 -10.87 4.26 7.46
N LEU A 239 -11.20 4.90 8.57
CA LEU A 239 -10.82 4.43 9.90
C LEU A 239 -11.67 3.25 10.39
N ASP A 240 -12.81 2.99 9.77
CA ASP A 240 -13.64 1.83 10.09
C ASP A 240 -13.14 0.54 9.44
N THR A 241 -12.61 0.65 8.21
CA THR A 241 -12.23 -0.51 7.39
C THR A 241 -10.72 -0.65 7.18
N GLY A 242 -9.99 0.45 7.21
CA GLY A 242 -8.56 0.51 6.87
C GLY A 242 -8.31 0.65 5.36
N THR A 243 -9.34 0.89 4.56
CA THR A 243 -9.25 1.09 3.11
C THR A 243 -8.63 2.46 2.80
N ILE A 244 -7.67 2.51 1.88
CA ILE A 244 -7.13 3.78 1.37
C ILE A 244 -8.13 4.38 0.39
N LEU A 245 -8.59 5.59 0.68
CA LEU A 245 -9.59 6.33 -0.10
C LEU A 245 -8.96 7.31 -1.10
N GLN A 246 -7.78 7.83 -0.76
CA GLN A 246 -6.98 8.74 -1.59
C GLN A 246 -5.50 8.46 -1.33
N ALA A 247 -4.67 8.54 -2.37
CA ALA A 247 -3.22 8.37 -2.28
C ALA A 247 -2.53 9.29 -3.27
N GLU A 248 -1.49 9.98 -2.80
CA GLU A 248 -0.75 10.96 -3.58
C GLU A 248 0.68 11.09 -3.06
N VAL A 249 1.60 11.54 -3.93
CA VAL A 249 2.98 11.89 -3.56
C VAL A 249 3.14 13.39 -3.64
N ARG A 250 3.77 13.99 -2.63
CA ARG A 250 4.03 15.43 -2.50
C ARG A 250 5.53 15.69 -2.49
N LEU A 251 5.91 16.95 -2.72
CA LEU A 251 7.31 17.39 -2.61
C LEU A 251 7.82 17.22 -1.18
N GLY A 252 9.05 16.72 -1.04
CA GLY A 252 9.64 16.35 0.25
C GLY A 252 9.75 17.50 1.28
N HIS A 253 9.81 18.75 0.83
CA HIS A 253 9.94 19.94 1.69
C HIS A 253 8.60 20.55 2.10
N GLU A 254 7.49 20.15 1.49
CA GLU A 254 6.17 20.71 1.79
C GLU A 254 5.75 20.37 3.23
N PRO A 255 5.19 21.35 3.96
CA PRO A 255 4.66 21.07 5.30
C PRO A 255 3.41 20.19 5.21
N ASP A 256 3.21 19.30 6.18
CA ASP A 256 2.12 18.32 6.16
C ASP A 256 0.72 18.99 6.18
N GLN A 257 0.62 20.17 6.74
CA GLN A 257 -0.64 20.96 6.83
C GLN A 257 -1.10 21.57 5.51
N LYS A 258 -0.22 21.66 4.50
CA LYS A 258 -0.56 22.27 3.21
C LYS A 258 -1.59 21.41 2.49
N ASP A 259 -2.63 22.04 1.98
CA ASP A 259 -3.68 21.41 1.17
C ASP A 259 -4.48 20.28 1.87
N LEU A 260 -4.51 20.25 3.23
CA LEU A 260 -5.25 19.24 3.99
C LEU A 260 -6.72 19.14 3.55
N ALA A 261 -7.39 20.28 3.40
CA ALA A 261 -8.80 20.31 3.01
C ALA A 261 -8.98 19.72 1.60
N ALA A 262 -8.12 20.08 0.66
CA ALA A 262 -8.16 19.57 -0.70
C ALA A 262 -7.99 18.04 -0.74
N HIS A 263 -7.06 17.48 0.03
CA HIS A 263 -6.84 16.02 0.10
C HIS A 263 -8.04 15.26 0.70
N VAL A 264 -8.65 15.83 1.74
CA VAL A 264 -9.87 15.25 2.35
C VAL A 264 -11.05 15.31 1.38
N LEU A 265 -11.22 16.44 0.68
CA LEU A 265 -12.29 16.61 -0.31
C LEU A 265 -12.06 15.72 -1.54
N GLN A 266 -10.81 15.48 -1.97
CA GLN A 266 -10.53 14.52 -3.02
C GLN A 266 -10.89 13.08 -2.60
N ALA A 267 -10.67 12.71 -1.34
CA ALA A 267 -11.16 11.45 -0.80
C ALA A 267 -12.70 11.37 -0.82
N GLN A 268 -13.39 12.48 -0.51
CA GLN A 268 -14.85 12.57 -0.63
C GLN A 268 -15.33 12.36 -2.07
N VAL A 269 -14.65 12.98 -3.05
CA VAL A 269 -14.96 12.80 -4.48
C VAL A 269 -14.80 11.31 -4.86
N ASN A 270 -13.71 10.66 -4.46
CA ASN A 270 -13.48 9.25 -4.72
C ASN A 270 -14.58 8.36 -4.11
N ILE A 271 -15.02 8.66 -2.89
CA ILE A 271 -16.13 7.94 -2.23
C ILE A 271 -17.43 8.11 -3.03
N ASN A 272 -17.75 9.33 -3.43
CA ASN A 272 -18.98 9.62 -4.18
C ASN A 272 -19.00 8.88 -5.52
N LEU A 273 -17.86 8.88 -6.24
CA LEU A 273 -17.72 8.16 -7.50
C LEU A 273 -17.97 6.65 -7.36
N VAL A 274 -17.39 6.00 -6.34
CA VAL A 274 -17.55 4.55 -6.18
C VAL A 274 -18.86 4.14 -5.51
N GLN A 275 -19.54 5.07 -4.84
CA GLN A 275 -20.87 4.87 -4.25
C GLN A 275 -21.99 5.36 -5.16
N GLU A 276 -21.66 5.86 -6.36
CA GLU A 276 -22.61 6.41 -7.34
C GLU A 276 -23.51 7.49 -6.72
N ARG A 277 -22.93 8.33 -5.87
CA ARG A 277 -23.62 9.45 -5.20
C ARG A 277 -23.46 10.74 -5.98
N PRO A 278 -24.39 11.70 -5.81
CA PRO A 278 -24.21 13.06 -6.30
C PRO A 278 -22.88 13.67 -5.82
N ALA A 279 -22.26 14.49 -6.66
CA ALA A 279 -20.94 15.07 -6.39
C ALA A 279 -20.91 15.94 -5.10
N ASP A 280 -22.03 16.54 -4.73
CA ASP A 280 -22.25 17.37 -3.54
C ASP A 280 -22.61 16.57 -2.28
N SER A 281 -22.72 15.24 -2.38
CA SER A 281 -23.02 14.39 -1.22
C SER A 281 -21.87 14.40 -0.22
N LEU A 282 -22.18 14.69 1.04
CA LEU A 282 -21.22 14.62 2.13
C LEU A 282 -21.29 13.27 2.85
N THR A 283 -20.25 12.47 2.72
CA THR A 283 -20.11 11.18 3.42
C THR A 283 -19.15 11.29 4.58
N ILE A 284 -18.03 12.04 4.39
CA ILE A 284 -17.01 12.24 5.43
C ILE A 284 -17.60 13.16 6.51
N GLN A 285 -17.71 12.62 7.71
CA GLN A 285 -18.21 13.36 8.89
C GLN A 285 -17.08 13.87 9.78
N SER A 286 -15.96 13.17 9.80
CA SER A 286 -14.80 13.54 10.62
C SER A 286 -13.48 13.12 10.00
N VAL A 287 -12.47 13.98 10.18
CA VAL A 287 -11.08 13.73 9.81
C VAL A 287 -10.18 13.80 11.04
N ALA A 288 -9.32 12.80 11.20
CA ALA A 288 -8.29 12.75 12.23
C ALA A 288 -6.90 12.82 11.58
N ALA A 289 -6.08 13.75 12.05
CA ALA A 289 -4.70 13.91 11.59
C ALA A 289 -3.76 14.20 12.75
N ASP A 290 -2.44 14.12 12.50
CA ASP A 290 -1.43 14.51 13.46
C ASP A 290 -1.45 16.03 13.71
N LYS A 291 -0.82 16.46 14.79
CA LYS A 291 -0.65 17.86 15.13
C LYS A 291 0.09 18.67 14.04
N GLY A 292 0.92 18.02 13.22
CA GLY A 292 1.59 18.61 12.07
C GLY A 292 0.63 19.13 10.99
N TYR A 293 -0.60 18.63 10.95
CA TYR A 293 -1.66 19.07 10.03
C TYR A 293 -2.48 20.25 10.55
N HIS A 294 -2.16 20.80 11.71
CA HIS A 294 -2.94 21.87 12.32
C HIS A 294 -2.66 23.23 11.66
N ALA A 295 -3.45 23.64 10.69
CA ALA A 295 -3.45 24.97 10.08
C ALA A 295 -4.84 25.62 10.24
N PRO A 296 -4.95 26.83 10.83
CA PRO A 296 -6.24 27.48 11.06
C PRO A 296 -7.12 27.63 9.81
N ALA A 297 -6.52 28.02 8.68
CA ALA A 297 -7.23 28.18 7.41
C ALA A 297 -7.83 26.86 6.91
N GLU A 298 -7.03 25.77 6.91
CA GLU A 298 -7.46 24.43 6.51
C GLU A 298 -8.59 23.90 7.42
N LEU A 299 -8.46 24.11 8.74
CA LEU A 299 -9.50 23.74 9.70
C LEU A 299 -10.79 24.52 9.47
N SER A 300 -10.69 25.81 9.12
CA SER A 300 -11.84 26.66 8.80
C SER A 300 -12.55 26.15 7.55
N GLN A 301 -11.80 25.83 6.49
CA GLN A 301 -12.36 25.30 5.25
C GLN A 301 -13.10 23.98 5.49
N LEU A 302 -12.49 23.02 6.19
CA LEU A 302 -13.15 21.76 6.53
C LEU A 302 -14.40 21.95 7.40
N GLN A 303 -14.40 22.96 8.29
CA GLN A 303 -15.59 23.28 9.08
C GLN A 303 -16.72 23.88 8.24
N GLN A 304 -16.42 24.67 7.22
CA GLN A 304 -17.40 25.19 6.25
C GLN A 304 -18.07 24.02 5.50
N GLU A 305 -17.30 23.00 5.15
CA GLU A 305 -17.79 21.74 4.57
C GLU A 305 -18.46 20.81 5.59
N ARG A 306 -18.72 21.28 6.81
CA ARG A 306 -19.34 20.50 7.91
C ARG A 306 -18.56 19.25 8.33
N ILE A 307 -17.29 19.17 8.03
CA ILE A 307 -16.40 18.07 8.43
C ILE A 307 -15.81 18.40 9.81
N ARG A 308 -16.03 17.52 10.77
CA ARG A 308 -15.43 17.62 12.11
C ARG A 308 -13.94 17.32 12.05
N THR A 309 -13.11 18.25 12.51
CA THR A 309 -11.65 18.05 12.61
C THR A 309 -11.24 17.53 13.98
N VAL A 310 -10.40 16.51 14.02
CA VAL A 310 -9.84 15.90 15.24
C VAL A 310 -8.31 15.99 15.14
N ILE A 311 -7.80 17.20 15.36
CA ILE A 311 -6.38 17.56 15.19
C ILE A 311 -5.95 18.41 16.37
N SER A 312 -4.91 17.98 17.09
CA SER A 312 -4.40 18.72 18.24
C SER A 312 -3.56 19.91 17.80
N ASP A 313 -3.72 21.06 18.48
CA ASP A 313 -2.88 22.23 18.23
C ASP A 313 -1.46 21.99 18.78
N PRO A 314 -0.41 22.10 17.95
CA PRO A 314 0.98 22.02 18.41
C PRO A 314 1.42 23.21 19.27
N VAL A 315 0.74 24.37 19.15
CA VAL A 315 1.06 25.62 19.85
C VAL A 315 0.23 25.71 21.13
N LYS A 316 0.85 25.56 22.30
CA LYS A 316 0.17 25.54 23.60
C LYS A 316 -0.40 26.93 23.81
N ASN A 317 -0.34 27.94 23.67
CA ASN A 317 -0.96 29.23 23.93
C ASN A 317 -0.99 30.06 22.65
N ARG A 318 -1.70 29.53 21.65
CA ARG A 318 -1.85 30.25 20.37
C ARG A 318 -2.52 31.61 20.58
N ASP A 319 -1.90 32.64 20.06
CA ASP A 319 -2.52 33.97 19.98
C ASP A 319 -3.63 33.95 18.96
N LEU A 320 -4.86 33.93 19.45
CA LEU A 320 -6.07 33.87 18.61
C LEU A 320 -6.48 35.25 18.06
N THR A 321 -5.85 36.32 18.54
CA THR A 321 -6.22 37.70 18.09
C THR A 321 -5.74 37.98 16.65
N LYS A 322 -4.81 37.18 16.16
CA LYS A 322 -4.25 37.28 14.81
C LYS A 322 -5.01 36.45 13.77
N LEU A 323 -6.02 35.70 14.19
CA LEU A 323 -6.81 34.83 13.35
C LEU A 323 -8.16 35.42 13.03
N ASP A 324 -8.71 35.06 11.88
CA ASP A 324 -10.07 35.40 11.52
C ASP A 324 -11.10 34.73 12.44
N PRO A 325 -12.28 35.34 12.66
CA PRO A 325 -13.31 34.75 13.53
C PRO A 325 -13.70 33.31 13.16
N ALA A 326 -13.71 32.97 11.87
CA ALA A 326 -13.99 31.62 11.40
C ALA A 326 -12.88 30.68 11.79
N GLU A 327 -11.60 31.06 11.63
CA GLU A 327 -10.44 30.29 12.04
C GLU A 327 -10.40 30.08 13.57
N VAL A 328 -10.68 31.11 14.36
CA VAL A 328 -10.78 31.00 15.82
C VAL A 328 -11.83 29.96 16.22
N LYS A 329 -12.98 29.96 15.56
CA LYS A 329 -14.05 29.00 15.79
C LYS A 329 -13.58 27.57 15.44
N ALA A 330 -12.91 27.40 14.30
CA ALA A 330 -12.39 26.12 13.83
C ALA A 330 -11.31 25.55 14.75
N VAL A 331 -10.32 26.35 15.16
CA VAL A 331 -9.25 25.96 16.09
C VAL A 331 -9.83 25.53 17.44
N ARG A 332 -10.77 26.29 18.01
CA ARG A 332 -11.46 25.94 19.26
C ARG A 332 -12.27 24.63 19.11
N ALA A 333 -12.94 24.43 17.97
CA ALA A 333 -13.71 23.21 17.69
C ALA A 333 -12.78 21.98 17.55
N ALA A 334 -11.67 22.10 16.82
CA ALA A 334 -10.66 21.05 16.67
C ALA A 334 -10.05 20.65 18.04
N GLY A 335 -9.68 21.62 18.86
CA GLY A 335 -9.13 21.37 20.21
C GLY A 335 -10.13 20.63 21.12
N ARG A 336 -11.41 21.07 21.16
CA ARG A 336 -12.47 20.36 21.89
C ARG A 336 -12.68 18.94 21.35
N SER A 337 -12.67 18.78 20.02
CA SER A 337 -12.81 17.48 19.36
C SER A 337 -11.68 16.53 19.73
N ALA A 338 -10.42 16.98 19.63
CA ALA A 338 -9.24 16.18 19.95
C ALA A 338 -9.16 15.80 21.44
N GLY A 339 -9.60 16.69 22.35
CA GLY A 339 -9.64 16.47 23.79
C GLY A 339 -10.76 15.52 24.23
N SER A 340 -11.81 15.33 23.43
CA SER A 340 -12.98 14.51 23.76
C SER A 340 -12.64 13.00 23.82
N LYS A 341 -13.44 12.22 24.54
CA LYS A 341 -13.28 10.75 24.60
C LYS A 341 -13.35 10.12 23.20
N SER A 342 -14.31 10.55 22.37
CA SER A 342 -14.45 10.06 21.00
C SER A 342 -13.28 10.48 20.11
N GLY A 343 -12.77 11.71 20.25
CA GLY A 343 -11.63 12.20 19.48
C GLY A 343 -10.35 11.45 19.82
N LYS A 344 -10.09 11.20 21.10
CA LYS A 344 -8.93 10.38 21.52
C LYS A 344 -9.01 8.95 20.97
N ALA A 345 -10.20 8.35 20.94
CA ALA A 345 -10.41 7.03 20.33
C ALA A 345 -10.09 7.07 18.82
N LEU A 346 -10.56 8.10 18.12
CA LEU A 346 -10.35 8.28 16.69
C LEU A 346 -8.86 8.50 16.35
N LEU A 347 -8.13 9.30 17.12
CA LEU A 347 -6.68 9.48 16.97
C LEU A 347 -5.91 8.16 17.18
N LYS A 348 -6.32 7.34 18.14
CA LYS A 348 -5.73 6.00 18.34
C LYS A 348 -6.02 5.08 17.15
N GLN A 349 -7.23 5.12 16.62
CA GLN A 349 -7.62 4.37 15.42
C GLN A 349 -6.81 4.82 14.21
N ARG A 350 -6.65 6.15 14.02
CA ARG A 350 -5.82 6.74 12.97
C ARG A 350 -4.40 6.18 13.01
N GLY A 351 -3.70 6.26 14.16
CA GLY A 351 -2.34 5.73 14.30
C GLY A 351 -2.26 4.26 13.85
N ARG A 352 -3.15 3.41 14.36
CA ARG A 352 -3.17 1.98 14.02
C ARG A 352 -3.37 1.70 12.51
N HIS A 353 -4.28 2.41 11.85
CA HIS A 353 -4.59 2.16 10.44
C HIS A 353 -3.52 2.74 9.50
N LEU A 354 -3.06 3.96 9.77
CA LEU A 354 -2.08 4.64 8.92
C LEU A 354 -0.68 4.04 9.06
N GLU A 355 -0.21 3.73 10.27
CA GLU A 355 1.05 3.01 10.44
C GLU A 355 1.04 1.66 9.70
N ARG A 356 -0.07 0.92 9.81
CA ARG A 356 -0.24 -0.35 9.12
C ARG A 356 -0.27 -0.19 7.60
N SER A 357 -1.02 0.77 7.06
CA SER A 357 -1.11 0.98 5.61
C SER A 357 0.23 1.41 5.03
N PHE A 358 0.96 2.34 5.67
CA PHE A 358 2.31 2.71 5.24
C PHE A 358 3.30 1.55 5.35
N ALA A 359 3.26 0.76 6.41
CA ALA A 359 4.12 -0.43 6.51
C ALA A 359 3.86 -1.42 5.37
N HIS A 360 2.60 -1.61 4.98
CA HIS A 360 2.29 -2.49 3.85
C HIS A 360 2.64 -1.88 2.49
N VAL A 361 2.33 -0.61 2.26
CA VAL A 361 2.56 0.05 0.97
C VAL A 361 4.05 0.32 0.73
N LEU A 362 4.76 0.83 1.74
CA LEU A 362 6.14 1.26 1.58
C LEU A 362 7.15 0.16 1.93
N ASP A 363 6.99 -0.51 3.08
CA ASP A 363 7.99 -1.46 3.56
C ASP A 363 7.78 -2.85 2.92
N ALA A 364 6.56 -3.40 2.98
CA ALA A 364 6.25 -4.69 2.39
C ALA A 364 6.01 -4.64 0.87
N GLY A 365 5.61 -3.50 0.33
CA GLY A 365 5.41 -3.26 -1.11
C GLY A 365 6.67 -2.77 -1.84
N GLY A 366 7.83 -2.70 -1.16
CA GLY A 366 9.11 -2.35 -1.77
C GLY A 366 9.24 -0.90 -2.25
N SER A 367 8.45 0.02 -1.69
CA SER A 367 8.40 1.41 -2.16
C SER A 367 9.05 2.43 -1.19
N ARG A 368 9.73 1.98 -0.12
CA ARG A 368 10.40 2.87 0.85
C ARG A 368 11.55 3.64 0.22
N ARG A 369 12.26 3.03 -0.71
CA ARG A 369 13.25 3.66 -1.58
C ARG A 369 12.83 3.46 -3.01
N THR A 370 12.66 4.56 -3.75
CA THR A 370 12.25 4.45 -5.15
C THR A 370 13.41 4.16 -6.09
N THR A 371 13.13 3.44 -7.17
CA THR A 371 14.02 3.30 -8.32
C THR A 371 13.61 4.24 -9.47
N LEU A 372 12.44 4.87 -9.35
CA LEU A 372 11.89 5.80 -10.31
C LEU A 372 12.34 7.23 -10.01
N ARG A 373 12.25 8.11 -10.98
CA ARG A 373 12.55 9.54 -10.91
C ARG A 373 11.36 10.35 -11.41
N GLY A 374 11.22 11.54 -10.88
CA GLY A 374 10.14 12.48 -11.19
C GLY A 374 8.84 12.19 -10.44
N MET A 375 8.16 13.26 -10.03
CA MET A 375 6.94 13.24 -9.25
C MET A 375 5.84 12.41 -9.90
N GLU A 376 5.62 12.59 -11.20
CA GLU A 376 4.60 11.89 -11.96
C GLU A 376 4.77 10.36 -11.89
N ASN A 377 6.00 9.87 -12.12
CA ASN A 377 6.28 8.43 -12.08
C ASN A 377 6.11 7.83 -10.67
N LEU A 378 6.49 8.60 -9.65
CA LEU A 378 6.30 8.19 -8.26
C LEU A 378 4.82 8.15 -7.90
N ASN A 379 4.07 9.16 -8.32
CA ASN A 379 2.64 9.26 -8.05
C ASN A 379 1.88 8.08 -8.69
N LYS A 380 2.18 7.77 -9.96
CA LYS A 380 1.67 6.58 -10.66
C LYS A 380 1.94 5.30 -9.85
N ARG A 381 3.21 5.11 -9.43
CA ARG A 381 3.62 3.91 -8.67
C ARG A 381 2.95 3.83 -7.30
N PHE A 382 2.86 4.95 -6.59
CA PHE A 382 2.25 5.01 -5.27
C PHE A 382 0.74 4.74 -5.31
N LYS A 383 0.02 5.32 -6.29
CA LYS A 383 -1.41 5.05 -6.52
C LYS A 383 -1.68 3.57 -6.78
N VAL A 384 -0.90 2.94 -7.64
CA VAL A 384 -1.02 1.48 -7.87
C VAL A 384 -0.71 0.70 -6.62
N SER A 385 0.33 1.06 -5.87
CA SER A 385 0.65 0.38 -4.61
C SER A 385 -0.48 0.50 -3.57
N ALA A 386 -1.12 1.67 -3.47
CA ALA A 386 -2.29 1.87 -2.64
C ALA A 386 -3.51 1.04 -3.12
N ALA A 387 -3.73 0.97 -4.44
CA ALA A 387 -4.76 0.14 -5.05
C ALA A 387 -4.54 -1.35 -4.75
N ILE A 388 -3.29 -1.85 -4.84
CA ILE A 388 -2.96 -3.25 -4.54
C ILE A 388 -3.07 -3.53 -3.03
N TYR A 389 -2.73 -2.56 -2.17
CA TYR A 389 -3.02 -2.67 -0.74
C TYR A 389 -4.53 -2.85 -0.50
N ASN A 390 -5.37 -2.04 -1.13
CA ASN A 390 -6.82 -2.18 -1.08
C ASN A 390 -7.27 -3.57 -1.59
N LEU A 391 -6.72 -4.03 -2.72
CA LEU A 391 -6.98 -5.38 -3.23
C LEU A 391 -6.59 -6.46 -2.22
N SER A 392 -5.50 -6.27 -1.45
CA SER A 392 -5.13 -7.19 -0.36
C SER A 392 -6.15 -7.22 0.77
N GLN A 393 -6.82 -6.10 1.05
CA GLN A 393 -7.93 -6.04 2.02
C GLN A 393 -9.16 -6.79 1.49
N LEU A 394 -9.47 -6.62 0.20
CA LEU A 394 -10.54 -7.37 -0.47
C LEU A 394 -10.27 -8.88 -0.43
N MET A 395 -9.06 -9.31 -0.80
CA MET A 395 -8.62 -10.70 -0.69
C MET A 395 -8.78 -11.25 0.73
N ARG A 396 -8.45 -10.45 1.74
CA ARG A 396 -8.62 -10.84 3.14
C ARG A 396 -10.09 -10.99 3.52
N ALA A 397 -10.96 -10.13 3.04
CA ALA A 397 -12.40 -10.21 3.28
C ALA A 397 -13.02 -11.46 2.64
N ILE A 398 -12.61 -11.80 1.41
CA ILE A 398 -13.18 -12.93 0.65
C ILE A 398 -12.56 -14.27 1.06
N TRP A 399 -11.22 -14.33 1.23
CA TRP A 399 -10.46 -15.56 1.39
C TRP A 399 -9.80 -15.72 2.78
N GLY A 400 -9.93 -14.73 3.67
CA GLY A 400 -9.29 -14.70 4.97
C GLY A 400 -7.80 -14.32 4.93
N VAL A 401 -7.18 -14.20 3.77
CA VAL A 401 -5.74 -13.98 3.58
C VAL A 401 -5.49 -12.96 2.48
N GLY A 402 -4.69 -11.95 2.77
CA GLY A 402 -4.43 -10.81 1.87
C GLY A 402 -3.07 -10.80 1.18
N THR A 403 -2.14 -11.71 1.51
CA THR A 403 -0.79 -11.72 0.94
C THR A 403 -0.26 -13.13 0.68
N PRO A 404 0.68 -13.33 -0.28
CA PRO A 404 1.29 -14.63 -0.53
C PRO A 404 2.00 -15.21 0.69
N LYS A 405 2.66 -14.36 1.50
CA LYS A 405 3.33 -14.79 2.75
C LYS A 405 2.34 -15.35 3.76
N GLN A 406 1.20 -14.71 3.94
CA GLN A 406 0.13 -15.20 4.81
C GLN A 406 -0.47 -16.51 4.27
N TRP A 407 -0.61 -16.61 2.94
CA TRP A 407 -1.07 -17.84 2.30
C TRP A 407 -0.11 -19.00 2.50
N ALA A 408 1.19 -18.79 2.26
CA ALA A 408 2.24 -19.79 2.44
C ALA A 408 2.45 -20.20 3.92
N ALA A 409 2.22 -19.28 4.87
CA ALA A 409 2.27 -19.60 6.29
C ALA A 409 1.19 -20.60 6.72
N GLY A 410 0.19 -20.80 5.84
CA GLY A 410 -0.81 -21.85 5.95
C GLY A 410 -1.70 -21.75 7.18
N VAL A 411 -2.69 -22.61 7.26
CA VAL A 411 -3.70 -22.77 8.30
C VAL A 411 -3.12 -23.07 9.71
N LYS A 412 -1.78 -23.07 9.85
CA LYS A 412 -1.07 -23.33 11.11
C LYS A 412 -1.54 -22.47 12.31
N PRO A 413 -1.85 -21.17 12.18
CA PRO A 413 -2.31 -20.41 13.34
C PRO A 413 -3.71 -20.81 13.78
N LEU A 414 -4.62 -21.10 12.86
CA LEU A 414 -6.02 -21.41 13.22
C LEU A 414 -6.13 -22.80 13.86
N VAL A 415 -5.43 -23.78 13.31
CA VAL A 415 -5.29 -25.12 13.89
C VAL A 415 -4.64 -25.02 15.28
N TRP A 416 -3.59 -24.21 15.43
CA TRP A 416 -2.90 -24.02 16.71
C TRP A 416 -3.76 -23.28 17.75
N ILE A 417 -4.53 -22.28 17.36
CA ILE A 417 -5.47 -21.57 18.25
C ILE A 417 -6.61 -22.47 18.68
N LEU A 418 -7.13 -23.31 17.81
CA LEU A 418 -8.19 -24.27 18.13
C LEU A 418 -7.66 -25.48 18.91
N PHE A 419 -6.42 -25.91 18.68
CA PHE A 419 -5.79 -27.03 19.39
C PHE A 419 -5.12 -26.64 20.72
N ARG A 420 -4.74 -25.37 20.92
CA ARG A 420 -4.08 -24.91 22.14
C ARG A 420 -4.89 -25.16 23.42
N PRO A 421 -6.20 -24.85 23.52
CA PRO A 421 -7.00 -25.19 24.69
C PRO A 421 -7.19 -26.70 24.87
N PHE A 422 -7.23 -27.44 23.76
CA PHE A 422 -7.35 -28.90 23.79
C PHE A 422 -6.04 -29.56 24.27
N MET A 423 -4.90 -29.09 23.81
CA MET A 423 -3.58 -29.57 24.29
C MET A 423 -3.34 -29.17 25.75
N ALA A 424 -3.77 -27.99 26.18
CA ALA A 424 -3.66 -27.59 27.58
C ALA A 424 -4.56 -28.44 28.48
N GLY A 425 -5.80 -28.76 28.08
CA GLY A 425 -6.68 -29.68 28.75
C GLY A 425 -6.12 -31.12 28.80
N TRP A 426 -5.51 -31.56 27.69
CA TRP A 426 -4.87 -32.87 27.62
C TRP A 426 -3.64 -32.98 28.55
N PHE A 427 -2.79 -31.94 28.56
CA PHE A 427 -1.61 -31.90 29.45
C PHE A 427 -2.02 -31.89 30.93
N THR A 428 -3.05 -31.14 31.29
CA THR A 428 -3.59 -31.14 32.67
C THR A 428 -4.22 -32.47 33.05
N PHE A 429 -4.87 -33.11 32.08
CA PHE A 429 -5.46 -34.45 32.29
C PHE A 429 -4.40 -35.53 32.43
N VAL A 430 -3.36 -35.52 31.58
CA VAL A 430 -2.26 -36.52 31.62
C VAL A 430 -1.42 -36.39 32.90
N ILE A 431 -1.11 -35.15 33.32
CA ILE A 431 -0.37 -34.91 34.59
C ILE A 431 -1.22 -35.21 35.83
N GLY A 432 -2.53 -35.03 35.72
CA GLY A 432 -3.48 -35.36 36.80
C GLY A 432 -3.69 -36.88 37.00
N THR A 433 -3.44 -37.70 35.96
CA THR A 433 -3.68 -39.17 36.04
C THR A 433 -2.44 -39.97 36.44
N GLU A 434 -1.23 -39.38 36.50
CA GLU A 434 -0.06 -40.10 37.06
C GLU A 434 -0.14 -40.34 38.58
N ARG A 435 -1.19 -39.83 39.28
CA ARG A 435 -1.39 -40.02 40.71
C ARG A 435 -2.51 -41.01 41.10
N GLY A 436 -2.97 -41.83 40.21
CA GLY A 436 -3.91 -42.89 40.56
C GLY A 436 -4.68 -43.45 39.40
N ILE A 437 -4.61 -44.77 39.23
CA ILE A 437 -5.68 -45.66 38.79
C ILE A 437 -5.31 -46.56 37.61
N ALA A 438 -5.10 -47.83 37.97
CA ALA A 438 -5.45 -48.99 37.17
C ALA A 438 -6.99 -49.09 37.09
N GLY A 439 -7.60 -49.04 35.89
CA GLY A 439 -9.00 -49.39 35.73
C GLY A 439 -9.87 -48.61 34.73
N PHE A 440 -9.37 -48.15 33.58
CA PHE A 440 -10.21 -47.47 32.58
C PHE A 440 -9.87 -47.81 31.13
N SER A 441 -9.94 -49.08 30.74
CA SER A 441 -9.63 -49.49 29.34
C SER A 441 -10.82 -49.34 28.36
N GLY A 442 -12.05 -49.33 28.82
CA GLY A 442 -13.23 -49.36 27.93
C GLY A 442 -13.77 -48.00 27.46
N GLN A 443 -13.44 -46.90 28.13
CA GLN A 443 -13.91 -45.55 27.73
C GLN A 443 -12.96 -44.86 26.74
N TRP A 444 -11.73 -45.29 26.64
CA TRP A 444 -10.71 -44.74 25.77
C TRP A 444 -10.96 -45.01 24.30
N GLU A 445 -11.47 -46.18 23.92
CA GLU A 445 -11.75 -46.49 22.50
C GLU A 445 -12.93 -45.68 21.98
N LYS A 446 -13.98 -45.46 22.79
CA LYS A 446 -15.13 -44.61 22.39
C LYS A 446 -14.72 -43.15 22.21
N ALA A 447 -13.89 -42.59 23.09
CA ALA A 447 -13.39 -41.23 23.00
C ALA A 447 -12.49 -41.04 21.78
N ARG A 448 -11.64 -42.02 21.44
CA ARG A 448 -10.75 -42.02 20.28
C ARG A 448 -11.53 -42.05 18.96
N THR A 449 -12.60 -42.85 18.89
CA THR A 449 -13.45 -42.94 17.69
C THR A 449 -14.27 -41.66 17.47
N GLN A 450 -14.83 -41.11 18.56
CA GLN A 450 -15.55 -39.83 18.48
C GLN A 450 -14.63 -38.67 18.08
N LEU A 451 -13.40 -38.65 18.55
CA LEU A 451 -12.39 -37.63 18.18
C LEU A 451 -12.00 -37.72 16.70
N ALA A 452 -11.79 -38.92 16.20
CA ALA A 452 -11.47 -39.14 14.79
C ALA A 452 -12.62 -38.70 13.88
N CYS A 453 -13.86 -39.03 14.25
CA CYS A 453 -15.05 -38.56 13.52
C CYS A 453 -15.21 -37.04 13.56
N TRP A 454 -14.92 -36.41 14.71
CA TRP A 454 -15.02 -34.95 14.84
C TRP A 454 -13.95 -34.21 14.05
N VAL A 455 -12.71 -34.70 14.03
CA VAL A 455 -11.60 -34.15 13.20
C VAL A 455 -11.92 -34.28 11.71
N ILE A 456 -12.41 -35.43 11.27
CA ILE A 456 -12.82 -35.65 9.87
C ILE A 456 -14.01 -34.75 9.50
N TYR A 457 -15.00 -34.59 10.39
CA TYR A 457 -16.15 -33.71 10.17
C TYR A 457 -15.73 -32.24 10.10
N THR A 458 -14.84 -31.78 11.00
CA THR A 458 -14.36 -30.40 11.03
C THR A 458 -13.51 -30.08 9.77
N VAL A 459 -12.64 -30.98 9.35
CA VAL A 459 -11.87 -30.82 8.11
C VAL A 459 -12.79 -30.81 6.87
N ALA A 460 -13.82 -31.68 6.85
CA ALA A 460 -14.78 -31.74 5.74
C ALA A 460 -15.69 -30.51 5.66
N VAL A 461 -16.10 -29.94 6.79
CA VAL A 461 -16.98 -28.75 6.86
C VAL A 461 -16.20 -27.47 6.50
N PHE A 462 -14.94 -27.34 6.92
CA PHE A 462 -14.11 -26.15 6.62
C PHE A 462 -13.36 -26.22 5.30
N SER A 463 -13.27 -27.38 4.65
CA SER A 463 -12.68 -27.51 3.29
C SER A 463 -13.71 -27.29 2.16
N ARG A 464 -15.00 -27.19 2.46
CA ARG A 464 -16.00 -26.82 1.45
C ARG A 464 -15.98 -25.29 1.26
N PRO A 465 -15.77 -24.77 0.05
CA PRO A 465 -16.00 -23.36 -0.23
C PRO A 465 -17.46 -23.05 0.06
N ARG A 466 -17.74 -22.02 0.86
CA ARG A 466 -19.10 -21.48 1.00
C ARG A 466 -19.49 -20.88 -0.34
N VAL A 467 -20.08 -21.70 -1.18
CA VAL A 467 -20.84 -21.23 -2.35
C VAL A 467 -22.11 -20.62 -1.77
N LEU A 468 -22.13 -19.31 -1.67
CA LEU A 468 -23.35 -18.55 -1.44
C LEU A 468 -24.22 -18.75 -2.69
N ASP A 469 -25.29 -19.52 -2.52
CA ASP A 469 -26.24 -19.83 -3.59
C ASP A 469 -27.09 -18.59 -3.86
N PHE A 470 -26.70 -17.81 -4.88
CA PHE A 470 -27.34 -16.57 -5.32
C PHE A 470 -28.70 -16.77 -6.03
N ARG A 471 -29.28 -17.99 -6.02
CA ARG A 471 -30.55 -18.28 -6.71
C ARG A 471 -31.82 -18.06 -5.87
N LYS A 472 -31.77 -17.59 -4.64
CA LYS A 472 -32.96 -17.45 -3.79
C LYS A 472 -33.42 -16.03 -3.43
N SER A 473 -32.89 -14.97 -4.09
CA SER A 473 -33.36 -13.60 -3.81
C SER A 473 -34.08 -12.89 -4.97
N ILE A 474 -34.43 -13.60 -6.02
CA ILE A 474 -35.24 -13.04 -7.12
C ILE A 474 -36.53 -13.87 -7.29
N ILE A 475 -37.35 -13.95 -6.29
CA ILE A 475 -38.79 -14.22 -6.40
C ILE A 475 -39.43 -13.80 -5.08
N SER A 476 -39.72 -12.53 -4.91
CA SER A 476 -40.79 -12.03 -4.03
C SER A 476 -40.83 -10.50 -4.08
N THR A 477 -41.31 -9.94 -5.16
CA THR A 477 -42.15 -8.74 -5.16
C THR A 477 -42.91 -8.75 -6.48
N GLY A 478 -43.98 -9.49 -6.48
CA GLY A 478 -45.06 -9.29 -7.40
C GLY A 478 -46.22 -8.71 -6.59
N CYS A 479 -46.53 -7.54 -6.86
CA CYS A 479 -47.81 -6.81 -6.95
C CYS A 479 -47.51 -5.32 -6.93
#